data_b52931aa2d5180f36157ff402cc08b58
#
_entry.id   b52931aa2d5180f36157ff402cc08b58
#
_cell.length_a   1.000
_cell.length_b   1.000
_cell.length_c   1.000
_cell.angle_alpha   90.00
_cell.angle_beta   90.00
_cell.angle_gamma   90.00
#
_symmetry.space_group_name_H-M   'P 1'
#
loop_
_entity.id
_entity.type
_entity.pdbx_description
1 polymer ?
#
loop_
_entity_poly.entity_id
_entity_poly.type
_entity_poly.pdbx_seq_one_letter_code
_entity_poly.pdbx_strand_id
1 'polypeptide(L)'
;LEDVKGAREAFLQGLDLDERHPASMLGLMKVLLLEGNSSDAHTILQNFPASQEYNDAERLVPLLKAMEDHRNNRLPTDNDLDAAFNNSLRLASRGNTLASIDGLLSILRQDKRYRKDRARNVLLALLDLLDQNSDLTRQYRAELASILF
;
A
#
# COMPACT_ATOMS: atom_id res chain seq x y z
N LEU A 1 4.31 5.14 15.99
CA LEU A 1 3.87 4.15 15.01
C LEU A 1 3.64 2.81 15.68
N GLU A 2 2.72 2.07 15.13
CA GLU A 2 2.36 0.75 15.60
C GLU A 2 3.56 -0.18 15.70
N ASP A 3 3.45 -1.19 16.57
CA ASP A 3 4.47 -2.23 16.72
C ASP A 3 4.44 -3.17 15.50
N VAL A 4 5.06 -2.72 14.41
CA VAL A 4 5.14 -3.48 13.16
C VAL A 4 5.88 -4.80 13.38
N LYS A 5 6.93 -4.78 14.19
CA LYS A 5 7.71 -5.99 14.47
C LYS A 5 6.89 -7.02 15.24
N GLY A 6 6.15 -6.61 16.26
CA GLY A 6 5.28 -7.51 17.01
C GLY A 6 4.14 -8.06 16.17
N ALA A 7 3.54 -7.22 15.33
CA ALA A 7 2.51 -7.66 14.38
C ALA A 7 3.07 -8.70 13.41
N ARG A 8 4.27 -8.46 12.87
CA ARG A 8 4.94 -9.39 11.96
C ARG A 8 5.18 -10.75 12.63
N GLU A 9 5.68 -10.74 13.86
CA GLU A 9 5.92 -11.99 14.60
C GLU A 9 4.63 -12.76 14.84
N ALA A 10 3.55 -12.08 15.18
CA ALA A 10 2.23 -12.72 15.38
C ALA A 10 1.73 -13.38 14.10
N PHE A 11 1.87 -12.70 12.95
CA PHE A 11 1.47 -13.26 11.66
C PHE A 11 2.34 -14.43 11.23
N LEU A 12 3.65 -14.37 11.50
CA LEU A 12 4.55 -15.48 11.21
C LEU A 12 4.19 -16.71 12.05
N GLN A 13 3.82 -16.54 13.30
CA GLN A 13 3.35 -17.64 14.13
C GLN A 13 2.08 -18.27 13.59
N GLY A 14 1.15 -17.46 13.08
CA GLY A 14 -0.05 -17.95 12.42
C GLY A 14 0.28 -18.79 11.18
N LEU A 15 1.26 -18.38 10.39
CA LEU A 15 1.72 -19.12 9.22
C LEU A 15 2.43 -20.41 9.58
N ASP A 16 3.17 -20.46 10.69
CA ASP A 16 3.83 -21.68 11.17
C ASP A 16 2.82 -22.75 11.55
N LEU A 17 1.65 -22.35 12.08
CA LEU A 17 0.58 -23.27 12.44
C LEU A 17 -0.21 -23.74 11.21
N ASP A 18 -0.37 -22.88 10.22
CA ASP A 18 -1.02 -23.18 8.94
C ASP A 18 -0.43 -22.27 7.87
N GLU A 19 0.49 -22.80 7.06
CA GLU A 19 1.21 -22.05 6.03
C GLU A 19 0.29 -21.30 5.05
N ARG A 20 -0.97 -21.72 4.97
CA ARG A 20 -1.94 -21.14 4.05
C ARG A 20 -3.11 -20.49 4.78
N HIS A 21 -2.91 -20.03 5.99
CA HIS A 21 -3.93 -19.30 6.74
C HIS A 21 -4.14 -17.90 6.14
N PRO A 22 -5.29 -17.66 5.44
CA PRO A 22 -5.45 -16.44 4.63
C PRO A 22 -5.36 -15.14 5.45
N ALA A 23 -5.96 -15.09 6.63
CA ALA A 23 -5.92 -13.89 7.45
C ALA A 23 -4.50 -13.53 7.89
N SER A 24 -3.70 -14.56 8.26
CA SER A 24 -2.30 -14.35 8.63
C SER A 24 -1.45 -13.92 7.44
N MET A 25 -1.70 -14.51 6.27
CA MET A 25 -1.01 -14.13 5.03
C MET A 25 -1.31 -12.69 4.65
N LEU A 26 -2.58 -12.28 4.72
CA LEU A 26 -2.97 -10.89 4.44
C LEU A 26 -2.31 -9.92 5.42
N GLY A 27 -2.33 -10.24 6.70
CA GLY A 27 -1.69 -9.44 7.73
C GLY A 27 -0.19 -9.28 7.49
N LEU A 28 0.48 -10.37 7.13
CA LEU A 28 1.92 -10.32 6.83
C LEU A 28 2.20 -9.48 5.58
N MET A 29 1.38 -9.60 4.53
CA MET A 29 1.51 -8.74 3.35
C MET A 29 1.46 -7.25 3.72
N LYS A 30 0.49 -6.88 4.56
CA LYS A 30 0.33 -5.48 5.00
C LYS A 30 1.55 -5.00 5.78
N VAL A 31 2.06 -5.81 6.69
CA VAL A 31 3.25 -5.47 7.47
C VAL A 31 4.47 -5.31 6.56
N LEU A 32 4.67 -6.23 5.62
CA LEU A 32 5.77 -6.15 4.67
C LEU A 32 5.70 -4.89 3.81
N LEU A 33 4.51 -4.52 3.36
CA LEU A 33 4.32 -3.30 2.57
C LEU A 33 4.57 -2.04 3.42
N LEU A 34 4.17 -2.03 4.69
CA LEU A 34 4.48 -0.94 5.61
C LEU A 34 5.99 -0.78 5.83
N GLU A 35 6.74 -1.88 5.77
CA GLU A 35 8.20 -1.88 5.84
C GLU A 35 8.87 -1.52 4.51
N GLY A 36 8.10 -1.40 3.43
CA GLY A 36 8.63 -1.14 2.09
C GLY A 36 9.12 -2.40 1.37
N ASN A 37 8.80 -3.57 1.89
CA ASN A 37 9.25 -4.85 1.32
C ASN A 37 8.22 -5.44 0.35
N SER A 38 8.16 -4.87 -0.85
CA SER A 38 7.22 -5.31 -1.88
C SER A 38 7.56 -6.69 -2.46
N SER A 39 8.83 -7.07 -2.48
CA SER A 39 9.25 -8.36 -3.03
C SER A 39 8.66 -9.53 -2.25
N ASP A 40 8.80 -9.51 -0.93
CA ASP A 40 8.27 -10.57 -0.08
C ASP A 40 6.74 -10.55 -0.05
N ALA A 41 6.14 -9.37 -0.06
CA ALA A 41 4.69 -9.24 -0.15
C ALA A 41 4.15 -9.86 -1.45
N HIS A 42 4.84 -9.65 -2.57
CA HIS A 42 4.49 -10.25 -3.85
C HIS A 42 4.55 -11.78 -3.80
N THR A 43 5.58 -12.33 -3.16
CA THR A 43 5.73 -13.79 -2.98
C THR A 43 4.54 -14.37 -2.21
N ILE A 44 4.07 -13.68 -1.17
CA ILE A 44 2.90 -14.11 -0.41
C ILE A 44 1.65 -14.10 -1.30
N LEU A 45 1.47 -13.04 -2.08
CA LEU A 45 0.33 -12.93 -2.99
C LEU A 45 0.29 -14.08 -4.00
N GLN A 46 1.45 -14.46 -4.56
CA GLN A 46 1.55 -15.56 -5.53
C GLN A 46 1.10 -16.90 -4.97
N ASN A 47 1.21 -17.10 -3.67
CA ASN A 47 0.84 -18.34 -2.99
C ASN A 47 -0.48 -18.22 -2.22
N PHE A 48 -1.21 -17.12 -2.42
CA PHE A 48 -2.42 -16.82 -1.65
C PHE A 48 -3.57 -17.74 -2.08
N PRO A 49 -4.23 -18.43 -1.14
CA PRO A 49 -5.34 -19.31 -1.50
C PRO A 49 -6.59 -18.52 -1.85
N ALA A 50 -7.44 -19.12 -2.67
CA ALA A 50 -8.78 -18.59 -2.94
C ALA A 50 -9.55 -18.49 -1.61
N SER A 51 -10.02 -17.28 -1.28
CA SER A 51 -10.63 -17.00 0.02
C SER A 51 -11.25 -15.60 0.00
N GLN A 52 -11.97 -15.27 1.05
CA GLN A 52 -12.52 -13.93 1.21
C GLN A 52 -11.38 -12.89 1.34
N GLU A 53 -10.32 -13.26 2.05
CA GLU A 53 -9.13 -12.41 2.25
C GLU A 53 -8.35 -12.17 0.96
N TYR A 54 -8.48 -13.03 -0.04
CA TYR A 54 -7.85 -12.85 -1.32
C TYR A 54 -8.31 -11.55 -2.01
N ASN A 55 -9.58 -11.21 -1.88
CA ASN A 55 -10.11 -9.96 -2.44
C ASN A 55 -9.43 -8.73 -1.81
N ASP A 56 -9.17 -8.79 -0.51
CA ASP A 56 -8.46 -7.73 0.19
C ASP A 56 -6.99 -7.66 -0.24
N ALA A 57 -6.36 -8.82 -0.45
CA ALA A 57 -5.00 -8.90 -0.96
C ALA A 57 -4.89 -8.32 -2.37
N GLU A 58 -5.85 -8.59 -3.24
CA GLU A 58 -5.88 -8.04 -4.59
C GLU A 58 -5.93 -6.50 -4.61
N ARG A 59 -6.60 -5.89 -3.65
CA ARG A 59 -6.65 -4.42 -3.56
C ARG A 59 -5.30 -3.79 -3.27
N LEU A 60 -4.33 -4.57 -2.81
CA LEU A 60 -2.97 -4.10 -2.57
C LEU A 60 -2.08 -4.15 -3.82
N VAL A 61 -2.55 -4.80 -4.89
CA VAL A 61 -1.77 -4.97 -6.13
C VAL A 61 -1.31 -3.63 -6.74
N PRO A 62 -2.13 -2.58 -6.81
CA PRO A 62 -1.65 -1.30 -7.37
C PRO A 62 -0.43 -0.76 -6.64
N LEU A 63 -0.38 -0.90 -5.32
CA LEU A 63 0.79 -0.49 -4.53
C LEU A 63 1.99 -1.37 -4.80
N LEU A 64 1.80 -2.71 -4.78
CA LEU A 64 2.86 -3.66 -5.12
C LEU A 64 3.50 -3.33 -6.46
N LYS A 65 2.66 -3.13 -7.46
CA LYS A 65 3.12 -2.85 -8.82
C LYS A 65 3.87 -1.53 -8.92
N ALA A 66 3.36 -0.49 -8.28
CA ALA A 66 4.00 0.81 -8.27
C ALA A 66 5.35 0.77 -7.55
N MET A 67 5.46 0.04 -6.44
CA MET A 67 6.72 -0.14 -5.72
C MET A 67 7.73 -0.92 -6.55
N GLU A 68 7.31 -1.95 -7.26
CA GLU A 68 8.17 -2.69 -8.18
C GLU A 68 8.66 -1.81 -9.33
N ASP A 69 7.76 -1.05 -9.93
CA ASP A 69 8.10 -0.15 -11.02
C ASP A 69 9.07 0.94 -10.55
N HIS A 70 8.89 1.46 -9.35
CA HIS A 70 9.81 2.41 -8.77
C HIS A 70 11.20 1.79 -8.58
N ARG A 71 11.28 0.60 -7.99
CA ARG A 71 12.55 -0.11 -7.76
C ARG A 71 13.30 -0.39 -9.06
N ASN A 72 12.57 -0.67 -10.13
CA ASN A 72 13.12 -1.01 -11.44
C ASN A 72 13.23 0.19 -12.39
N ASN A 73 13.03 1.41 -11.89
CA ASN A 73 13.09 2.65 -12.66
C ASN A 73 12.15 2.67 -13.86
N ARG A 74 10.94 2.12 -13.70
CA ARG A 74 9.92 2.05 -14.76
C ARG A 74 8.79 3.06 -14.62
N LEU A 75 8.81 3.86 -13.56
CA LEU A 75 7.80 4.90 -13.39
C LEU A 75 8.03 6.03 -14.41
N PRO A 76 6.95 6.67 -14.92
CA PRO A 76 7.11 7.79 -15.85
C PRO A 76 7.87 8.95 -15.22
N THR A 77 8.58 9.71 -16.06
CA THR A 77 9.40 10.85 -15.63
C THR A 77 9.21 12.06 -16.55
N ASP A 78 8.00 12.25 -17.08
CA ASP A 78 7.75 13.23 -18.13
C ASP A 78 7.41 14.64 -17.61
N ASN A 79 6.95 14.74 -16.36
CA ASN A 79 6.46 16.02 -15.82
C ASN A 79 6.60 16.08 -14.30
N ASP A 80 6.19 17.21 -13.71
CA ASP A 80 6.30 17.44 -12.26
C ASP A 80 5.44 16.48 -11.44
N LEU A 81 4.26 16.11 -11.93
CA LEU A 81 3.43 15.15 -11.23
C LEU A 81 4.05 13.76 -11.22
N ASP A 82 4.73 13.38 -12.30
CA ASP A 82 5.49 12.14 -12.34
C ASP A 82 6.63 12.14 -11.31
N ALA A 83 7.33 13.26 -11.19
CA ALA A 83 8.38 13.42 -10.18
C ALA A 83 7.79 13.30 -8.76
N ALA A 84 6.64 13.91 -8.51
CA ALA A 84 5.95 13.83 -7.23
C ALA A 84 5.49 12.39 -6.93
N PHE A 85 5.00 11.68 -7.95
CA PHE A 85 4.59 10.28 -7.80
C PHE A 85 5.80 9.39 -7.46
N ASN A 86 6.90 9.54 -8.18
CA ASN A 86 8.14 8.84 -7.88
C ASN A 86 8.59 9.10 -6.44
N ASN A 87 8.52 10.34 -5.98
CA ASN A 87 8.90 10.68 -4.61
C ASN A 87 7.99 10.00 -3.58
N SER A 88 6.69 9.95 -3.84
CA SER A 88 5.74 9.25 -2.95
C SER A 88 6.06 7.76 -2.85
N LEU A 89 6.39 7.11 -3.96
CA LEU A 89 6.77 5.70 -3.96
C LEU A 89 8.10 5.47 -3.26
N ARG A 90 9.05 6.39 -3.40
CA ARG A 90 10.31 6.34 -2.66
C ARG A 90 10.06 6.38 -1.15
N LEU A 91 9.16 7.26 -0.70
CA LEU A 91 8.80 7.36 0.73
C LEU A 91 8.13 6.07 1.22
N ALA A 92 7.19 5.51 0.45
CA ALA A 92 6.56 4.23 0.77
C ALA A 92 7.59 3.11 0.87
N SER A 93 8.55 3.07 -0.04
CA SER A 93 9.61 2.07 -0.06
C SER A 93 10.56 2.16 1.14
N ARG A 94 10.58 3.29 1.81
CA ARG A 94 11.37 3.52 3.03
C ARG A 94 10.56 3.38 4.31
N GLY A 95 9.31 2.93 4.21
CA GLY A 95 8.43 2.79 5.36
C GLY A 95 7.76 4.09 5.81
N ASN A 96 7.93 5.19 5.07
CA ASN A 96 7.31 6.48 5.37
C ASN A 96 5.90 6.56 4.77
N THR A 97 5.01 5.72 5.25
CA THR A 97 3.67 5.56 4.71
C THR A 97 2.85 6.85 4.75
N LEU A 98 2.84 7.54 5.87
CA LEU A 98 2.02 8.76 6.02
C LEU A 98 2.51 9.88 5.09
N ALA A 99 3.81 10.06 4.95
CA ALA A 99 4.38 11.03 4.03
C ALA A 99 4.06 10.68 2.57
N SER A 100 4.07 9.39 2.24
CA SER A 100 3.67 8.91 0.91
C SER A 100 2.20 9.25 0.63
N ILE A 101 1.32 9.02 1.60
CA ILE A 101 -0.11 9.36 1.49
C ILE A 101 -0.29 10.86 1.25
N ASP A 102 0.39 11.70 2.03
CA ASP A 102 0.32 13.16 1.87
C ASP A 102 0.74 13.58 0.46
N GLY A 103 1.80 12.98 -0.07
CA GLY A 103 2.27 13.26 -1.42
C GLY A 103 1.25 12.87 -2.49
N LEU A 104 0.60 11.72 -2.34
CA LEU A 104 -0.43 11.25 -3.27
C LEU A 104 -1.69 12.13 -3.23
N LEU A 105 -2.10 12.57 -2.04
CA LEU A 105 -3.22 13.50 -1.91
C LEU A 105 -2.91 14.81 -2.64
N SER A 106 -1.69 15.31 -2.52
CA SER A 106 -1.26 16.51 -3.23
C SER A 106 -1.35 16.36 -4.75
N ILE A 107 -0.94 15.20 -5.27
CA ILE A 107 -1.06 14.89 -6.71
C ILE A 107 -2.53 14.90 -7.13
N LEU A 108 -3.41 14.26 -6.37
CA LEU A 108 -4.83 14.17 -6.69
C LEU A 108 -5.55 15.52 -6.64
N ARG A 109 -5.10 16.45 -5.79
CA ARG A 109 -5.64 17.81 -5.79
C ARG A 109 -5.34 18.54 -7.10
N GLN A 110 -4.25 18.22 -7.76
CA GLN A 110 -3.86 18.82 -9.03
C GLN A 110 -4.46 18.06 -10.22
N ASP A 111 -4.52 16.73 -10.14
CA ASP A 111 -5.06 15.87 -11.19
C ASP A 111 -5.71 14.62 -10.57
N LYS A 112 -7.04 14.64 -10.45
CA LYS A 112 -7.81 13.54 -9.86
C LYS A 112 -7.62 12.22 -10.58
N ARG A 113 -7.33 12.27 -11.88
CA ARG A 113 -7.25 11.11 -12.75
C ARG A 113 -5.82 10.79 -13.17
N TYR A 114 -4.85 11.30 -12.44
CA TYR A 114 -3.44 11.12 -12.75
C TYR A 114 -3.17 9.68 -13.22
N ARG A 115 -2.63 9.56 -14.44
CA ARG A 115 -2.23 8.30 -15.07
C ARG A 115 -3.31 7.21 -14.94
N LYS A 116 -4.54 7.50 -15.40
CA LYS A 116 -5.69 6.56 -15.37
C LYS A 116 -5.97 6.05 -13.95
N ASP A 117 -6.09 6.97 -13.01
CA ASP A 117 -6.39 6.69 -11.60
C ASP A 117 -5.26 5.97 -10.84
N ARG A 118 -4.03 5.98 -11.37
CA ARG A 118 -2.92 5.27 -10.73
C ARG A 118 -2.63 5.79 -9.31
N ALA A 119 -2.52 7.11 -9.14
CA ALA A 119 -2.29 7.69 -7.82
C ALA A 119 -3.42 7.38 -6.85
N ARG A 120 -4.67 7.44 -7.32
CA ARG A 120 -5.84 7.08 -6.53
C ARG A 120 -5.77 5.63 -6.05
N ASN A 121 -5.49 4.70 -6.95
CA ASN A 121 -5.45 3.27 -6.63
C ASN A 121 -4.31 2.92 -5.68
N VAL A 122 -3.15 3.55 -5.84
CA VAL A 122 -2.02 3.38 -4.90
C VAL A 122 -2.38 3.96 -3.53
N LEU A 123 -3.01 5.13 -3.51
CA LEU A 123 -3.42 5.75 -2.25
C LEU A 123 -4.44 4.89 -1.49
N LEU A 124 -5.44 4.33 -2.19
CA LEU A 124 -6.41 3.44 -1.58
C LEU A 124 -5.73 2.22 -0.96
N ALA A 125 -4.73 1.65 -1.64
CA ALA A 125 -3.97 0.53 -1.12
C ALA A 125 -3.18 0.91 0.14
N LEU A 126 -2.53 2.08 0.15
CA LEU A 126 -1.83 2.57 1.33
C LEU A 126 -2.78 2.77 2.52
N LEU A 127 -3.97 3.32 2.27
CA LEU A 127 -4.97 3.49 3.33
C LEU A 127 -5.44 2.15 3.89
N ASP A 128 -5.51 1.11 3.06
CA ASP A 128 -5.85 -0.24 3.52
C ASP A 128 -4.79 -0.85 4.45
N LEU A 129 -3.55 -0.35 4.42
CA LEU A 129 -2.49 -0.81 5.34
C LEU A 129 -2.65 -0.26 6.76
N LEU A 130 -3.36 0.86 6.91
CA LEU A 130 -3.49 1.55 8.18
C LEU A 130 -4.58 0.93 9.06
N ASP A 131 -4.56 1.26 10.34
CA ASP A 131 -5.64 0.89 11.26
C ASP A 131 -6.93 1.61 10.85
N GLN A 132 -7.91 0.85 10.38
CA GLN A 132 -9.17 1.38 9.87
C GLN A 132 -10.01 2.05 10.96
N ASN A 133 -9.73 1.79 12.22
CA ASN A 133 -10.44 2.37 13.35
C ASN A 133 -9.79 3.67 13.86
N SER A 134 -8.62 4.04 13.34
CA SER A 134 -7.95 5.26 13.78
C SER A 134 -8.60 6.51 13.19
N ASP A 135 -8.58 7.59 13.96
CA ASP A 135 -9.09 8.88 13.50
C ASP A 135 -8.29 9.41 12.31
N LEU A 136 -6.99 9.16 12.31
CA LEU A 136 -6.11 9.59 11.22
C LEU A 136 -6.51 8.94 9.89
N THR A 137 -6.78 7.64 9.89
CA THR A 137 -7.23 6.94 8.68
C THR A 137 -8.55 7.51 8.18
N ARG A 138 -9.49 7.77 9.08
CA ARG A 138 -10.78 8.37 8.73
C ARG A 138 -10.61 9.77 8.13
N GLN A 139 -9.70 10.57 8.69
CA GLN A 139 -9.40 11.91 8.16
C GLN A 139 -8.84 11.82 6.74
N TYR A 140 -7.90 10.91 6.48
CA TYR A 140 -7.35 10.72 5.14
C TYR A 140 -8.42 10.26 4.14
N ARG A 141 -9.30 9.35 4.55
CA ARG A 141 -10.39 8.90 3.67
C ARG A 141 -11.38 10.03 3.38
N ALA A 142 -11.67 10.87 4.36
CA ALA A 142 -12.52 12.06 4.18
C ALA A 142 -11.87 13.07 3.24
N GLU A 143 -10.57 13.32 3.37
CA GLU A 143 -9.83 14.19 2.45
C GLU A 143 -9.88 13.67 1.02
N LEU A 144 -9.64 12.38 0.83
CA LEU A 144 -9.71 11.76 -0.49
C LEU A 144 -11.11 11.93 -1.09
N ALA A 145 -12.16 11.66 -0.33
CA ALA A 145 -13.52 11.83 -0.79
C ALA A 145 -13.81 13.28 -1.19
N SER A 146 -13.33 14.24 -0.41
CA SER A 146 -13.46 15.67 -0.70
C SER A 146 -12.77 16.07 -2.01
N ILE A 147 -11.63 15.47 -2.33
CA ILE A 147 -10.91 15.74 -3.56
C ILE A 147 -11.64 15.14 -4.78
N LEU A 148 -12.16 13.91 -4.63
CA LEU A 148 -12.74 13.16 -5.75
C LEU A 148 -14.17 13.59 -6.06
N PHE A 149 -14.91 14.06 -5.08
CA PHE A 149 -16.33 14.40 -5.18
C PHE A 149 -16.59 15.81 -4.68
#